data_d1a392279afc035eafc359ce589a20b8
#
_entry.id   d1a392279afc035eafc359ce589a20b8
#
_cell.length_a   1.000
_cell.length_b   1.000
_cell.length_c   1.000
_cell.angle_alpha   90.00
_cell.angle_beta   90.00
_cell.angle_gamma   90.00
#
_symmetry.space_group_name_H-M   'P 1'
#
loop_
_entity.id
_entity.type
_entity.pdbx_description
1 polymer ?
#
loop_
_entity_poly.entity_id
_entity_poly.type
_entity_poly.pdbx_seq_one_letter_code
_entity_poly.pdbx_strand_id
1 'polypeptide(L)'
;VKEGVFSEEWRKSVHILMGGFALLLRYLPWWAAALLAAGAVISNATWIPKLQGGALMRASETESLLRSGVWLYSFSILMLLVVFPQHLEVVAGAWGVLAFGDGFATLAGKGIGGPKLPWSAQKTWAGSTVFFGAGTLGGAAFGWWVASGTQSPAPSFRKMLLISGCAALACAIVESLSLKLNDNLSVPFLAAGLFYSLQQLDPAIWQASSAQLRHDFLVGLAVNLVFAFTARALRAVSWSGVAGGLLVGITITTFGGLSAFGVLAFFFVLGSAATRLGYAGKARRGIAQERGGARGAVHALANCSVAAYLAFLAGSLPSELQAGLWLAFVASLATAACDTLGSEIGPLASGQPF
;
A
#
# COMPACT_ATOMS: atom_id res chain seq x y z
N VAL A 1 -15.54 -7.69 37.08
CA VAL A 1 -16.32 -8.25 35.96
C VAL A 1 -16.29 -7.23 34.84
N LYS A 2 -15.48 -7.46 33.79
CA LYS A 2 -15.52 -6.67 32.55
C LYS A 2 -16.61 -7.27 31.67
N GLU A 3 -17.84 -6.92 31.91
CA GLU A 3 -18.95 -7.22 31.01
C GLU A 3 -18.84 -6.30 29.78
N GLY A 4 -18.90 -6.88 28.59
CA GLY A 4 -19.26 -6.17 27.38
C GLY A 4 -18.21 -5.98 26.30
N VAL A 5 -17.07 -6.66 26.32
CA VAL A 5 -16.17 -6.67 25.17
C VAL A 5 -16.51 -7.86 24.28
N PHE A 6 -17.08 -7.63 23.09
CA PHE A 6 -17.27 -8.69 22.11
C PHE A 6 -15.93 -9.38 21.79
N SER A 7 -15.97 -10.71 21.60
CA SER A 7 -14.77 -11.42 21.17
C SER A 7 -14.25 -10.86 19.84
N GLU A 8 -12.96 -10.92 19.61
CA GLU A 8 -12.38 -10.42 18.36
C GLU A 8 -12.91 -11.18 17.14
N GLU A 9 -13.32 -12.42 17.34
CA GLU A 9 -13.99 -13.25 16.32
C GLU A 9 -15.35 -12.66 15.92
N TRP A 10 -16.14 -12.20 16.89
CA TRP A 10 -17.40 -11.54 16.61
C TRP A 10 -17.21 -10.22 15.86
N ARG A 11 -16.21 -9.43 16.27
CA ARG A 11 -15.87 -8.18 15.56
C ARG A 11 -15.48 -8.45 14.11
N LYS A 12 -14.68 -9.51 13.83
CA LYS A 12 -14.29 -9.91 12.49
C LYS A 12 -15.46 -10.48 11.68
N SER A 13 -16.37 -11.18 12.30
CA SER A 13 -17.62 -11.63 11.65
C SER A 13 -18.46 -10.42 11.20
N VAL A 14 -18.63 -9.42 12.06
CA VAL A 14 -19.31 -8.17 11.69
C VAL A 14 -18.57 -7.45 10.54
N HIS A 15 -17.23 -7.38 10.61
CA HIS A 15 -16.39 -6.77 9.57
C HIS A 15 -16.60 -7.44 8.20
N ILE A 16 -16.65 -8.78 8.16
CA ILE A 16 -16.91 -9.55 6.93
C ILE A 16 -18.34 -9.28 6.42
N LEU A 17 -19.34 -9.32 7.30
CA LEU A 17 -20.74 -9.09 6.95
C LEU A 17 -20.95 -7.69 6.38
N MET A 18 -20.31 -6.68 6.96
CA MET A 18 -20.36 -5.30 6.46
C MET A 18 -19.82 -5.19 5.01
N GLY A 19 -18.87 -6.04 4.64
CA GLY A 19 -18.41 -6.16 3.24
C GLY A 19 -19.54 -6.50 2.25
N GLY A 20 -20.57 -7.21 2.69
CA GLY A 20 -21.73 -7.55 1.88
C GLY A 20 -22.48 -6.34 1.30
N PHE A 21 -22.40 -5.17 1.94
CA PHE A 21 -22.96 -3.94 1.40
C PHE A 21 -22.28 -3.50 0.08
N ALA A 22 -21.08 -3.95 -0.23
CA ALA A 22 -20.44 -3.71 -1.51
C ALA A 22 -21.26 -4.25 -2.69
N LEU A 23 -22.07 -5.29 -2.48
CA LEU A 23 -22.94 -5.85 -3.52
C LEU A 23 -24.03 -4.87 -3.98
N LEU A 24 -24.43 -3.93 -3.13
CA LEU A 24 -25.42 -2.91 -3.45
C LEU A 24 -24.88 -1.86 -4.44
N LEU A 25 -23.54 -1.73 -4.57
CA LEU A 25 -22.92 -0.77 -5.52
C LEU A 25 -23.28 -1.06 -6.98
N ARG A 26 -23.75 -2.26 -7.29
CA ARG A 26 -24.30 -2.59 -8.60
C ARG A 26 -25.56 -1.80 -8.95
N TYR A 27 -26.35 -1.43 -7.94
CA TYR A 27 -27.69 -0.85 -8.09
C TYR A 27 -27.76 0.61 -7.64
N LEU A 28 -26.83 1.05 -6.81
CA LEU A 28 -26.81 2.39 -6.26
C LEU A 28 -25.94 3.34 -7.10
N PRO A 29 -26.40 4.55 -7.38
CA PRO A 29 -25.52 5.58 -7.90
C PRO A 29 -24.48 5.96 -6.82
N TRP A 30 -23.29 6.37 -7.25
CA TRP A 30 -22.17 6.63 -6.36
C TRP A 30 -22.49 7.59 -5.20
N TRP A 31 -23.27 8.65 -5.47
CA TRP A 31 -23.66 9.63 -4.47
C TRP A 31 -24.58 9.06 -3.38
N ALA A 32 -25.48 8.15 -3.74
CA ALA A 32 -26.35 7.48 -2.77
C ALA A 32 -25.53 6.53 -1.88
N ALA A 33 -24.62 5.77 -2.47
CA ALA A 33 -23.68 4.94 -1.73
C ALA A 33 -22.78 5.79 -0.80
N ALA A 34 -22.29 6.95 -1.27
CA ALA A 34 -21.50 7.88 -0.47
C ALA A 34 -22.29 8.47 0.70
N LEU A 35 -23.57 8.82 0.50
CA LEU A 35 -24.46 9.27 1.58
C LEU A 35 -24.67 8.20 2.65
N LEU A 36 -24.88 6.94 2.25
CA LEU A 36 -24.98 5.82 3.19
C LEU A 36 -23.68 5.60 3.95
N ALA A 37 -22.54 5.66 3.26
CA ALA A 37 -21.24 5.54 3.90
C ALA A 37 -20.95 6.72 4.85
N ALA A 38 -21.34 7.95 4.50
CA ALA A 38 -21.24 9.12 5.38
C ALA A 38 -22.11 8.95 6.64
N GLY A 39 -23.34 8.44 6.47
CA GLY A 39 -24.21 8.08 7.59
C GLY A 39 -23.56 7.04 8.51
N ALA A 40 -22.88 6.03 7.95
CA ALA A 40 -22.13 5.04 8.73
C ALA A 40 -20.95 5.67 9.47
N VAL A 41 -20.19 6.57 8.84
CA VAL A 41 -19.09 7.32 9.48
C VAL A 41 -19.60 8.13 10.67
N ILE A 42 -20.69 8.89 10.50
CA ILE A 42 -21.31 9.69 11.56
C ILE A 42 -21.83 8.78 12.69
N SER A 43 -22.53 7.71 12.34
CA SER A 43 -23.06 6.74 13.31
C SER A 43 -21.94 6.08 14.13
N ASN A 44 -20.85 5.66 13.45
CA ASN A 44 -19.69 5.06 14.12
C ASN A 44 -18.93 6.07 15.01
N ALA A 45 -19.02 7.35 14.72
CA ALA A 45 -18.41 8.40 15.55
C ALA A 45 -19.28 8.79 16.75
N THR A 46 -20.62 8.73 16.63
CA THR A 46 -21.51 9.37 17.60
C THR A 46 -22.38 8.39 18.40
N TRP A 47 -23.00 7.43 17.72
CA TRP A 47 -24.04 6.55 18.31
C TRP A 47 -23.49 5.19 18.73
N ILE A 48 -22.73 4.54 17.86
CA ILE A 48 -22.22 3.18 18.13
C ILE A 48 -21.38 3.10 19.43
N PRO A 49 -20.48 4.06 19.72
CA PRO A 49 -19.75 4.05 20.98
C PRO A 49 -20.65 4.15 22.22
N LYS A 50 -21.77 4.86 22.10
CA LYS A 50 -22.70 5.07 23.21
C LYS A 50 -23.65 3.89 23.41
N LEU A 51 -24.20 3.33 22.33
CA LEU A 51 -25.18 2.24 22.36
C LEU A 51 -24.59 0.93 22.87
N GLN A 52 -23.32 0.68 22.62
CA GLN A 52 -22.68 -0.60 22.95
C GLN A 52 -21.67 -0.51 24.10
N GLY A 53 -21.66 0.61 24.84
CA GLY A 53 -20.70 0.80 25.94
C GLY A 53 -19.24 0.63 25.52
N GLY A 54 -18.91 0.88 24.25
CA GLY A 54 -17.58 0.66 23.69
C GLY A 54 -17.24 -0.80 23.38
N ALA A 55 -18.21 -1.73 23.40
CA ALA A 55 -17.98 -3.17 23.27
C ALA A 55 -17.33 -3.57 21.93
N LEU A 56 -17.55 -2.80 20.83
CA LEU A 56 -16.92 -3.00 19.52
C LEU A 56 -15.55 -2.32 19.41
N MET A 57 -15.15 -1.51 20.39
CA MET A 57 -13.86 -0.80 20.39
C MET A 57 -12.86 -1.56 21.26
N ARG A 58 -11.61 -1.60 20.83
CA ARG A 58 -10.50 -2.03 21.70
C ARG A 58 -10.25 -0.97 22.76
N ALA A 59 -9.77 -1.37 23.94
CA ALA A 59 -9.43 -0.42 25.02
C ALA A 59 -8.42 0.66 24.55
N SER A 60 -7.56 0.33 23.59
CA SER A 60 -6.62 1.26 22.96
C SER A 60 -7.24 2.20 21.92
N GLU A 61 -8.49 1.96 21.50
CA GLU A 61 -9.18 2.73 20.45
C GLU A 61 -10.12 3.80 21.05
N THR A 62 -10.37 3.75 22.36
CA THR A 62 -11.27 4.69 23.05
C THR A 62 -10.72 6.11 23.18
N GLU A 63 -9.41 6.29 23.00
CA GLU A 63 -8.76 7.58 23.17
C GLU A 63 -8.84 8.50 21.93
N SER A 64 -9.08 7.95 20.74
CA SER A 64 -9.12 8.72 19.49
C SER A 64 -9.91 8.01 18.41
N LEU A 65 -10.82 8.73 17.73
CA LEU A 65 -11.54 8.24 16.54
C LEU A 65 -10.60 7.77 15.43
N LEU A 66 -9.46 8.46 15.26
CA LEU A 66 -8.43 8.12 14.27
C LEU A 66 -7.73 6.77 14.55
N ARG A 67 -7.92 6.20 15.73
CA ARG A 67 -7.43 4.87 16.10
C ARG A 67 -8.51 3.80 16.03
N SER A 68 -9.78 4.20 15.92
CA SER A 68 -10.91 3.28 15.88
C SER A 68 -10.96 2.55 14.53
N GLY A 69 -10.77 1.24 14.55
CA GLY A 69 -10.90 0.40 13.35
C GLY A 69 -12.29 0.47 12.72
N VAL A 70 -13.34 0.58 13.53
CA VAL A 70 -14.73 0.67 13.07
C VAL A 70 -14.99 1.97 12.31
N TRP A 71 -14.49 3.09 12.83
CA TRP A 71 -14.62 4.39 12.18
C TRP A 71 -13.79 4.45 10.89
N LEU A 72 -12.53 4.01 10.94
CA LEU A 72 -11.64 4.00 9.77
C LEU A 72 -12.16 3.11 8.65
N TYR A 73 -12.83 2.00 8.96
CA TYR A 73 -13.44 1.14 7.97
C TYR A 73 -14.47 1.90 7.10
N SER A 74 -15.46 2.52 7.76
CA SER A 74 -16.50 3.29 7.05
C SER A 74 -15.93 4.54 6.38
N PHE A 75 -14.97 5.21 7.01
CA PHE A 75 -14.30 6.38 6.44
C PHE A 75 -13.54 6.02 5.15
N SER A 76 -12.80 4.91 5.14
CA SER A 76 -12.07 4.46 3.95
C SER A 76 -13.01 4.17 2.78
N ILE A 77 -14.14 3.50 3.03
CA ILE A 77 -15.12 3.23 1.98
C ILE A 77 -15.75 4.53 1.45
N LEU A 78 -16.10 5.47 2.33
CA LEU A 78 -16.58 6.80 1.92
C LEU A 78 -15.55 7.50 1.01
N MET A 79 -14.28 7.51 1.42
CA MET A 79 -13.22 8.14 0.62
C MET A 79 -13.05 7.46 -0.73
N LEU A 80 -13.11 6.12 -0.80
CA LEU A 80 -13.01 5.42 -2.09
C LEU A 80 -14.18 5.74 -3.01
N LEU A 81 -15.41 5.87 -2.48
CA LEU A 81 -16.58 6.27 -3.26
C LEU A 81 -16.46 7.68 -3.84
N VAL A 82 -15.82 8.59 -3.08
CA VAL A 82 -15.54 9.97 -3.54
C VAL A 82 -14.42 10.02 -4.56
N VAL A 83 -13.37 9.20 -4.38
CA VAL A 83 -12.20 9.17 -5.27
C VAL A 83 -12.51 8.43 -6.58
N PHE A 84 -13.34 7.37 -6.52
CA PHE A 84 -13.68 6.52 -7.67
C PHE A 84 -15.17 6.54 -8.03
N PRO A 85 -15.81 7.72 -8.24
CA PRO A 85 -17.25 7.81 -8.44
C PRO A 85 -17.74 7.13 -9.73
N GLN A 86 -16.87 7.01 -10.75
CA GLN A 86 -17.17 6.37 -12.02
C GLN A 86 -16.71 4.90 -12.08
N HIS A 87 -16.08 4.39 -11.00
CA HIS A 87 -15.44 3.08 -10.93
C HIS A 87 -15.87 2.32 -9.67
N LEU A 88 -17.19 2.11 -9.51
CA LEU A 88 -17.74 1.44 -8.33
C LEU A 88 -17.27 -0.02 -8.20
N GLU A 89 -16.89 -0.65 -9.30
CA GLU A 89 -16.28 -1.98 -9.30
C GLU A 89 -14.90 -2.00 -8.62
N VAL A 90 -14.15 -0.90 -8.72
CA VAL A 90 -12.88 -0.71 -8.00
C VAL A 90 -13.14 -0.65 -6.49
N VAL A 91 -14.13 0.14 -6.09
CA VAL A 91 -14.52 0.26 -4.68
C VAL A 91 -15.01 -1.09 -4.14
N ALA A 92 -15.86 -1.80 -4.89
CA ALA A 92 -16.38 -3.11 -4.50
C ALA A 92 -15.26 -4.15 -4.38
N GLY A 93 -14.33 -4.19 -5.34
CA GLY A 93 -13.18 -5.09 -5.32
C GLY A 93 -12.27 -4.83 -4.12
N ALA A 94 -11.92 -3.58 -3.87
CA ALA A 94 -11.11 -3.18 -2.72
C ALA A 94 -11.80 -3.49 -1.39
N TRP A 95 -13.11 -3.27 -1.31
CA TRP A 95 -13.92 -3.62 -0.14
C TRP A 95 -13.96 -5.14 0.08
N GLY A 96 -14.06 -5.94 -0.99
CA GLY A 96 -13.98 -7.39 -0.93
C GLY A 96 -12.61 -7.89 -0.41
N VAL A 97 -11.49 -7.30 -0.87
CA VAL A 97 -10.15 -7.62 -0.35
C VAL A 97 -10.06 -7.29 1.14
N LEU A 98 -10.52 -6.12 1.56
CA LEU A 98 -10.51 -5.72 2.97
C LEU A 98 -11.36 -6.67 3.82
N ALA A 99 -12.64 -6.85 3.45
CA ALA A 99 -13.59 -7.60 4.27
C ALA A 99 -13.22 -9.06 4.42
N PHE A 100 -12.88 -9.73 3.31
CA PHE A 100 -12.56 -11.16 3.32
C PHE A 100 -11.08 -11.41 3.63
N GLY A 101 -10.15 -10.62 3.08
CA GLY A 101 -8.73 -10.76 3.34
C GLY A 101 -8.41 -10.58 4.82
N ASP A 102 -8.61 -9.39 5.37
CA ASP A 102 -8.32 -9.08 6.78
C ASP A 102 -9.26 -9.83 7.73
N GLY A 103 -10.54 -10.01 7.36
CA GLY A 103 -11.52 -10.72 8.17
C GLY A 103 -11.09 -12.17 8.42
N PHE A 104 -10.92 -12.96 7.36
CA PHE A 104 -10.56 -14.36 7.47
C PHE A 104 -9.11 -14.60 7.90
N ALA A 105 -8.17 -13.70 7.56
CA ALA A 105 -6.80 -13.83 8.03
C ALA A 105 -6.69 -13.84 9.55
N THR A 106 -7.45 -12.96 10.21
CA THR A 106 -7.46 -12.91 11.68
C THR A 106 -8.05 -14.19 12.29
N LEU A 107 -9.16 -14.68 11.71
CA LEU A 107 -9.80 -15.93 12.18
C LEU A 107 -8.87 -17.15 11.98
N ALA A 108 -8.26 -17.25 10.79
CA ALA A 108 -7.33 -18.34 10.49
C ALA A 108 -6.03 -18.27 11.31
N GLY A 109 -5.47 -17.07 11.46
CA GLY A 109 -4.25 -16.88 12.24
C GLY A 109 -4.40 -17.27 13.70
N LYS A 110 -5.60 -17.11 14.28
CA LYS A 110 -5.92 -17.53 15.64
C LYS A 110 -6.37 -18.99 15.72
N GLY A 111 -7.25 -19.44 14.83
CA GLY A 111 -7.83 -20.77 14.86
C GLY A 111 -6.85 -21.87 14.43
N ILE A 112 -6.10 -21.65 13.35
CA ILE A 112 -5.10 -22.60 12.84
C ILE A 112 -3.76 -22.42 13.57
N GLY A 113 -3.39 -21.16 13.91
CA GLY A 113 -2.11 -20.85 14.50
C GLY A 113 -0.94 -21.08 13.52
N GLY A 114 0.09 -21.78 13.99
CA GLY A 114 1.24 -22.15 13.16
C GLY A 114 2.43 -21.19 13.25
N PRO A 115 3.46 -21.37 12.40
CA PRO A 115 4.69 -20.63 12.49
C PRO A 115 4.47 -19.13 12.19
N LYS A 116 5.16 -18.30 12.95
CA LYS A 116 5.18 -16.85 12.75
C LYS A 116 5.99 -16.51 11.50
N LEU A 117 5.69 -15.34 10.92
CA LEU A 117 6.51 -14.79 9.85
C LEU A 117 7.89 -14.38 10.38
N PRO A 118 8.98 -14.59 9.63
CA PRO A 118 10.35 -14.27 10.12
C PRO A 118 10.55 -12.79 10.48
N TRP A 119 9.73 -11.90 9.91
CA TRP A 119 9.79 -10.45 10.10
C TRP A 119 8.69 -9.90 11.01
N SER A 120 7.78 -10.75 11.52
CA SER A 120 6.67 -10.31 12.36
C SER A 120 6.39 -11.32 13.48
N ALA A 121 6.53 -10.89 14.72
CA ALA A 121 6.21 -11.70 15.89
C ALA A 121 4.70 -11.93 16.09
N GLN A 122 3.86 -11.16 15.43
CA GLN A 122 2.40 -11.19 15.61
C GLN A 122 1.67 -11.95 14.50
N LYS A 123 2.18 -11.90 13.26
CA LYS A 123 1.54 -12.47 12.07
C LYS A 123 2.02 -13.90 11.79
N THR A 124 1.14 -14.73 11.22
CA THR A 124 1.42 -16.14 10.90
C THR A 124 1.35 -16.39 9.40
N TRP A 125 2.06 -17.40 8.91
CA TRP A 125 1.94 -17.85 7.52
C TRP A 125 0.51 -18.24 7.17
N ALA A 126 -0.19 -18.95 8.06
CA ALA A 126 -1.59 -19.33 7.86
C ALA A 126 -2.48 -18.10 7.66
N GLY A 127 -2.36 -17.07 8.51
CA GLY A 127 -3.13 -15.83 8.38
C GLY A 127 -2.86 -15.13 7.04
N SER A 128 -1.59 -14.96 6.65
CA SER A 128 -1.23 -14.27 5.40
C SER A 128 -1.66 -15.06 4.15
N THR A 129 -1.58 -16.40 4.18
CA THR A 129 -2.07 -17.24 3.07
C THR A 129 -3.59 -17.14 2.92
N VAL A 130 -4.31 -17.16 4.04
CA VAL A 130 -5.78 -16.98 4.02
C VAL A 130 -6.16 -15.56 3.62
N PHE A 131 -5.40 -14.53 4.05
CA PHE A 131 -5.59 -13.17 3.55
C PHE A 131 -5.54 -13.15 2.03
N PHE A 132 -4.46 -13.69 1.45
CA PHE A 132 -4.28 -13.73 0.00
C PHE A 132 -5.43 -14.47 -0.71
N GLY A 133 -5.75 -15.69 -0.28
CA GLY A 133 -6.78 -16.51 -0.93
C GLY A 133 -8.19 -15.92 -0.80
N ALA A 134 -8.60 -15.57 0.42
CA ALA A 134 -9.93 -15.01 0.69
C ALA A 134 -10.06 -13.60 0.10
N GLY A 135 -9.03 -12.77 0.20
CA GLY A 135 -8.99 -11.44 -0.41
C GLY A 135 -9.09 -11.50 -1.93
N THR A 136 -8.36 -12.45 -2.56
CA THR A 136 -8.44 -12.68 -4.02
C THR A 136 -9.87 -13.04 -4.45
N LEU A 137 -10.49 -14.01 -3.78
CA LEU A 137 -11.83 -14.46 -4.13
C LEU A 137 -12.89 -13.39 -3.85
N GLY A 138 -12.84 -12.76 -2.68
CA GLY A 138 -13.78 -11.71 -2.30
C GLY A 138 -13.69 -10.48 -3.19
N GLY A 139 -12.47 -9.99 -3.44
CA GLY A 139 -12.25 -8.86 -4.33
C GLY A 139 -12.66 -9.14 -5.77
N ALA A 140 -12.33 -10.33 -6.30
CA ALA A 140 -12.75 -10.74 -7.64
C ALA A 140 -14.27 -10.86 -7.76
N ALA A 141 -14.92 -11.51 -6.80
CA ALA A 141 -16.36 -11.71 -6.81
C ALA A 141 -17.12 -10.38 -6.74
N PHE A 142 -16.74 -9.48 -5.83
CA PHE A 142 -17.43 -8.20 -5.66
C PHE A 142 -17.13 -7.23 -6.80
N GLY A 143 -15.86 -7.12 -7.22
CA GLY A 143 -15.46 -6.30 -8.36
C GLY A 143 -16.15 -6.75 -9.65
N TRP A 144 -16.15 -8.05 -9.94
CA TRP A 144 -16.84 -8.60 -11.11
C TRP A 144 -18.36 -8.42 -11.03
N TRP A 145 -18.96 -8.65 -9.88
CA TRP A 145 -20.39 -8.48 -9.67
C TRP A 145 -20.86 -7.07 -10.01
N VAL A 146 -20.16 -6.07 -9.51
CA VAL A 146 -20.49 -4.67 -9.79
C VAL A 146 -20.19 -4.33 -11.24
N ALA A 147 -18.99 -4.67 -11.74
CA ALA A 147 -18.61 -4.40 -13.12
C ALA A 147 -19.57 -5.03 -14.15
N SER A 148 -20.06 -6.25 -13.89
CA SER A 148 -21.02 -6.92 -14.78
C SER A 148 -22.38 -6.24 -14.85
N GLY A 149 -22.71 -5.35 -13.93
CA GLY A 149 -23.94 -4.55 -13.94
C GLY A 149 -23.75 -3.10 -14.37
N THR A 150 -22.52 -2.60 -14.40
CA THR A 150 -22.24 -1.18 -14.63
C THR A 150 -21.40 -0.92 -15.89
N GLN A 151 -20.72 -1.93 -16.43
CA GLN A 151 -19.82 -1.80 -17.60
C GLN A 151 -20.34 -2.60 -18.80
N SER A 152 -20.14 -2.04 -20.00
CA SER A 152 -20.42 -2.71 -21.26
C SER A 152 -19.27 -2.47 -22.26
N PRO A 153 -18.52 -3.51 -22.68
CA PRO A 153 -18.63 -4.90 -22.24
C PRO A 153 -18.16 -5.13 -20.82
N ALA A 154 -18.78 -6.07 -20.13
CA ALA A 154 -18.36 -6.46 -18.79
C ALA A 154 -17.00 -7.19 -18.82
N PRO A 155 -16.12 -6.95 -17.86
CA PRO A 155 -14.87 -7.69 -17.79
C PRO A 155 -15.09 -9.17 -17.46
N SER A 156 -14.23 -10.05 -17.95
CA SER A 156 -14.29 -11.46 -17.59
C SER A 156 -13.94 -11.66 -16.10
N PHE A 157 -14.59 -12.65 -15.47
CA PHE A 157 -14.24 -13.02 -14.10
C PHE A 157 -12.77 -13.37 -13.92
N ARG A 158 -12.15 -14.00 -14.95
CA ARG A 158 -10.70 -14.30 -14.97
C ARG A 158 -9.84 -13.04 -14.87
N LYS A 159 -10.20 -11.96 -15.61
CA LYS A 159 -9.49 -10.67 -15.52
C LYS A 159 -9.59 -10.11 -14.09
N MET A 160 -10.79 -10.13 -13.52
CA MET A 160 -11.00 -9.65 -12.13
C MET A 160 -10.27 -10.50 -11.10
N LEU A 161 -10.18 -11.83 -11.31
CA LEU A 161 -9.44 -12.73 -10.43
C LEU A 161 -7.94 -12.42 -10.44
N LEU A 162 -7.35 -12.15 -11.61
CA LEU A 162 -5.94 -11.77 -11.73
C LEU A 162 -5.66 -10.42 -11.05
N ILE A 163 -6.49 -9.41 -11.31
CA ILE A 163 -6.38 -8.09 -10.69
C ILE A 163 -6.47 -8.20 -9.17
N SER A 164 -7.51 -8.90 -8.69
CA SER A 164 -7.72 -9.12 -7.26
C SER A 164 -6.58 -9.90 -6.63
N GLY A 165 -6.03 -10.91 -7.33
CA GLY A 165 -4.88 -11.67 -6.86
C GLY A 165 -3.65 -10.79 -6.65
N CYS A 166 -3.34 -9.91 -7.61
CA CYS A 166 -2.23 -8.95 -7.47
C CYS A 166 -2.49 -7.98 -6.30
N ALA A 167 -3.70 -7.44 -6.19
CA ALA A 167 -4.08 -6.53 -5.11
C ALA A 167 -4.02 -7.21 -3.74
N ALA A 168 -4.61 -8.40 -3.61
CA ALA A 168 -4.62 -9.16 -2.36
C ALA A 168 -3.21 -9.60 -1.94
N LEU A 169 -2.33 -9.97 -2.90
CA LEU A 169 -0.94 -10.29 -2.61
C LEU A 169 -0.18 -9.08 -2.05
N ALA A 170 -0.31 -7.92 -2.70
CA ALA A 170 0.32 -6.69 -2.22
C ALA A 170 -0.21 -6.29 -0.84
N CYS A 171 -1.52 -6.38 -0.62
CA CYS A 171 -2.13 -6.10 0.68
C CYS A 171 -1.66 -7.08 1.77
N ALA A 172 -1.58 -8.38 1.47
CA ALA A 172 -1.08 -9.39 2.39
C ALA A 172 0.39 -9.12 2.79
N ILE A 173 1.22 -8.69 1.84
CA ILE A 173 2.61 -8.29 2.12
C ILE A 173 2.63 -7.08 3.05
N VAL A 174 1.91 -6.00 2.73
CA VAL A 174 1.87 -4.78 3.55
C VAL A 174 1.33 -5.06 4.96
N GLU A 175 0.26 -5.84 5.08
CA GLU A 175 -0.33 -6.25 6.35
C GLU A 175 0.65 -7.09 7.19
N SER A 176 1.46 -7.94 6.54
CA SER A 176 2.47 -8.78 7.20
C SER A 176 3.62 -7.99 7.82
N LEU A 177 3.90 -6.78 7.32
CA LEU A 177 4.98 -5.92 7.81
C LEU A 177 4.67 -5.26 9.17
N SER A 178 3.45 -5.43 9.69
CA SER A 178 3.01 -4.87 10.99
C SER A 178 3.32 -3.37 11.12
N LEU A 179 3.04 -2.61 10.06
CA LEU A 179 3.22 -1.16 10.05
C LEU A 179 2.33 -0.51 11.11
N LYS A 180 2.71 0.69 11.58
CA LYS A 180 1.88 1.47 12.51
C LYS A 180 0.60 2.05 11.88
N LEU A 181 0.36 1.77 10.60
CA LEU A 181 -0.85 2.15 9.89
C LEU A 181 -2.00 1.18 10.20
N ASN A 182 -3.21 1.70 10.28
CA ASN A 182 -4.40 0.88 10.48
C ASN A 182 -4.77 0.15 9.18
N ASP A 183 -4.94 -1.16 9.25
CA ASP A 183 -5.25 -2.02 8.09
C ASP A 183 -6.56 -1.61 7.39
N ASN A 184 -7.54 -1.06 8.14
CA ASN A 184 -8.78 -0.52 7.57
C ASN A 184 -8.57 0.75 6.72
N LEU A 185 -7.38 1.34 6.75
CA LEU A 185 -7.00 2.45 5.86
C LEU A 185 -6.06 1.96 4.76
N SER A 186 -4.96 1.30 5.12
CA SER A 186 -3.91 0.92 4.17
C SER A 186 -4.36 -0.11 3.14
N VAL A 187 -5.11 -1.14 3.57
CA VAL A 187 -5.57 -2.22 2.68
C VAL A 187 -6.54 -1.71 1.60
N PRO A 188 -7.65 -1.00 1.92
CA PRO A 188 -8.60 -0.60 0.89
C PRO A 188 -8.03 0.43 -0.10
N PHE A 189 -7.18 1.37 0.34
CA PHE A 189 -6.56 2.33 -0.58
C PHE A 189 -5.54 1.67 -1.50
N LEU A 190 -4.70 0.77 -0.98
CA LEU A 190 -3.76 0.01 -1.78
C LEU A 190 -4.48 -0.89 -2.79
N ALA A 191 -5.50 -1.62 -2.32
CA ALA A 191 -6.30 -2.48 -3.18
C ALA A 191 -6.99 -1.68 -4.30
N ALA A 192 -7.64 -0.57 -3.97
CA ALA A 192 -8.32 0.28 -4.95
C ALA A 192 -7.36 0.86 -5.99
N GLY A 193 -6.20 1.36 -5.57
CA GLY A 193 -5.16 1.85 -6.48
C GLY A 193 -4.71 0.77 -7.45
N LEU A 194 -4.49 -0.45 -6.97
CA LEU A 194 -4.11 -1.60 -7.81
C LEU A 194 -5.26 -2.06 -8.70
N PHE A 195 -6.50 -2.15 -8.19
CA PHE A 195 -7.65 -2.49 -9.00
C PHE A 195 -7.81 -1.51 -10.16
N TYR A 196 -7.81 -0.20 -9.87
CA TYR A 196 -7.98 0.84 -10.87
C TYR A 196 -6.87 0.78 -11.94
N SER A 197 -5.62 0.76 -11.52
CA SER A 197 -4.48 0.82 -12.45
C SER A 197 -4.32 -0.46 -13.29
N LEU A 198 -4.52 -1.64 -12.69
CA LEU A 198 -4.40 -2.90 -13.40
C LEU A 198 -5.56 -3.14 -14.39
N GLN A 199 -6.73 -2.53 -14.17
CA GLN A 199 -7.83 -2.56 -15.15
C GLN A 199 -7.48 -1.78 -16.42
N GLN A 200 -6.68 -0.73 -16.32
CA GLN A 200 -6.23 0.12 -17.42
C GLN A 200 -5.12 -0.52 -18.27
N LEU A 201 -4.52 -1.63 -17.82
CA LEU A 201 -3.47 -2.30 -18.60
C LEU A 201 -4.04 -2.87 -19.89
N ASP A 202 -3.43 -2.45 -21.00
CA ASP A 202 -3.74 -2.97 -22.33
C ASP A 202 -2.62 -3.92 -22.79
N PRO A 203 -2.94 -5.22 -23.02
CA PRO A 203 -1.97 -6.18 -23.56
C PRO A 203 -1.34 -5.74 -24.89
N ALA A 204 -2.04 -4.96 -25.71
CA ALA A 204 -1.53 -4.46 -26.98
C ALA A 204 -0.37 -3.47 -26.79
N ILE A 205 -0.43 -2.60 -25.77
CA ILE A 205 0.66 -1.69 -25.41
C ILE A 205 1.92 -2.49 -25.03
N TRP A 206 1.76 -3.52 -24.23
CA TRP A 206 2.87 -4.38 -23.81
C TRP A 206 3.50 -5.15 -24.96
N GLN A 207 2.68 -5.65 -25.89
CA GLN A 207 3.17 -6.32 -27.09
C GLN A 207 3.95 -5.36 -27.99
N ALA A 208 3.39 -4.17 -28.24
CA ALA A 208 4.04 -3.13 -29.04
C ALA A 208 5.37 -2.67 -28.43
N SER A 209 5.44 -2.55 -27.11
CA SER A 209 6.62 -2.10 -26.38
C SER A 209 7.59 -3.23 -25.99
N SER A 210 7.31 -4.48 -26.31
CA SER A 210 8.03 -5.65 -25.75
C SER A 210 9.52 -5.66 -26.04
N ALA A 211 9.94 -5.19 -27.24
CA ALA A 211 11.36 -5.11 -27.59
C ALA A 211 12.08 -4.02 -26.77
N GLN A 212 11.45 -2.85 -26.64
CA GLN A 212 11.98 -1.74 -25.84
C GLN A 212 12.05 -2.12 -24.36
N LEU A 213 10.99 -2.70 -23.80
CA LEU A 213 10.97 -3.14 -22.40
C LEU A 213 12.07 -4.18 -22.09
N ARG A 214 12.32 -5.13 -23.03
CA ARG A 214 13.43 -6.09 -22.88
C ARG A 214 14.79 -5.39 -22.91
N HIS A 215 14.98 -4.47 -23.84
CA HIS A 215 16.21 -3.68 -23.93
C HIS A 215 16.42 -2.90 -22.62
N ASP A 216 15.41 -2.14 -22.17
CA ASP A 216 15.50 -1.30 -20.97
C ASP A 216 15.64 -2.12 -19.69
N PHE A 217 15.05 -3.33 -19.63
CA PHE A 217 15.30 -4.28 -18.55
C PHE A 217 16.77 -4.72 -18.49
N LEU A 218 17.38 -5.09 -19.63
CA LEU A 218 18.77 -5.53 -19.66
C LEU A 218 19.74 -4.40 -19.34
N VAL A 219 19.51 -3.22 -19.89
CA VAL A 219 20.26 -1.99 -19.55
C VAL A 219 20.07 -1.66 -18.09
N GLY A 220 18.81 -1.69 -17.61
CA GLY A 220 18.46 -1.46 -16.22
C GLY A 220 19.15 -2.44 -15.28
N LEU A 221 19.15 -3.73 -15.60
CA LEU A 221 19.84 -4.75 -14.81
C LEU A 221 21.36 -4.42 -14.71
N ALA A 222 22.00 -4.17 -15.84
CA ALA A 222 23.44 -3.86 -15.86
C ALA A 222 23.80 -2.60 -15.05
N VAL A 223 23.10 -1.51 -15.32
CA VAL A 223 23.32 -0.21 -14.65
C VAL A 223 23.05 -0.31 -13.15
N ASN A 224 21.93 -0.92 -12.75
CA ASN A 224 21.57 -1.06 -11.34
C ASN A 224 22.49 -2.01 -10.59
N LEU A 225 23.00 -3.08 -11.20
CA LEU A 225 24.03 -3.94 -10.61
C LEU A 225 25.31 -3.15 -10.32
N VAL A 226 25.82 -2.43 -11.32
CA VAL A 226 27.02 -1.59 -11.14
C VAL A 226 26.79 -0.55 -10.03
N PHE A 227 25.66 0.14 -10.05
CA PHE A 227 25.33 1.16 -9.06
C PHE A 227 25.19 0.58 -7.64
N ALA A 228 24.47 -0.53 -7.48
CA ALA A 228 24.24 -1.17 -6.20
C ALA A 228 25.53 -1.74 -5.59
N PHE A 229 26.40 -2.38 -6.38
CA PHE A 229 27.68 -2.87 -5.90
C PHE A 229 28.66 -1.72 -5.58
N THR A 230 28.64 -0.64 -6.35
CA THR A 230 29.42 0.58 -6.02
C THR A 230 28.94 1.19 -4.69
N ALA A 231 27.63 1.34 -4.52
CA ALA A 231 27.03 1.83 -3.27
C ALA A 231 27.38 0.91 -2.08
N ARG A 232 27.44 -0.41 -2.31
CA ARG A 232 27.85 -1.39 -1.30
C ARG A 232 29.32 -1.28 -0.96
N ALA A 233 30.20 -1.14 -1.95
CA ALA A 233 31.65 -0.93 -1.75
C ALA A 233 31.92 0.36 -0.96
N LEU A 234 31.17 1.41 -1.24
CA LEU A 234 31.20 2.68 -0.49
C LEU A 234 30.50 2.61 0.87
N ARG A 235 30.01 1.44 1.30
CA ARG A 235 29.28 1.23 2.56
C ARG A 235 28.03 2.13 2.73
N ALA A 236 27.44 2.58 1.62
CA ALA A 236 26.21 3.38 1.65
C ALA A 236 24.95 2.51 1.82
N VAL A 237 25.01 1.21 1.45
CA VAL A 237 23.91 0.25 1.59
C VAL A 237 24.37 -1.06 2.23
N SER A 238 23.45 -1.74 2.91
CA SER A 238 23.60 -3.12 3.38
C SER A 238 23.29 -4.12 2.26
N TRP A 239 23.50 -5.42 2.47
CA TRP A 239 23.10 -6.45 1.48
C TRP A 239 21.60 -6.46 1.23
N SER A 240 20.77 -6.27 2.26
CA SER A 240 19.33 -6.09 2.05
C SER A 240 19.02 -4.82 1.26
N GLY A 241 19.80 -3.74 1.45
CA GLY A 241 19.68 -2.51 0.67
C GLY A 241 20.05 -2.71 -0.81
N VAL A 242 21.03 -3.56 -1.12
CA VAL A 242 21.32 -3.98 -2.49
C VAL A 242 20.09 -4.66 -3.11
N ALA A 243 19.49 -5.63 -2.43
CA ALA A 243 18.32 -6.34 -2.94
C ALA A 243 17.11 -5.41 -3.17
N GLY A 244 16.77 -4.57 -2.17
CA GLY A 244 15.69 -3.60 -2.30
C GLY A 244 15.95 -2.53 -3.36
N GLY A 245 17.21 -2.05 -3.43
CA GLY A 245 17.64 -1.09 -4.46
C GLY A 245 17.58 -1.66 -5.87
N LEU A 246 17.99 -2.92 -6.07
CA LEU A 246 17.87 -3.60 -7.36
C LEU A 246 16.41 -3.75 -7.78
N LEU A 247 15.54 -4.18 -6.89
CA LEU A 247 14.11 -4.32 -7.19
C LEU A 247 13.50 -2.98 -7.68
N VAL A 248 13.70 -1.92 -6.91
CA VAL A 248 13.20 -0.58 -7.24
C VAL A 248 13.87 -0.01 -8.49
N GLY A 249 15.20 -0.08 -8.56
CA GLY A 249 15.96 0.52 -9.64
C GLY A 249 15.71 -0.16 -10.99
N ILE A 250 15.68 -1.50 -11.03
CA ILE A 250 15.34 -2.24 -12.26
C ILE A 250 13.92 -1.91 -12.72
N THR A 251 12.94 -1.88 -11.80
CA THR A 251 11.57 -1.50 -12.16
C THR A 251 11.52 -0.10 -12.77
N ILE A 252 12.13 0.90 -12.10
CA ILE A 252 12.14 2.28 -12.59
C ILE A 252 12.84 2.38 -13.96
N THR A 253 13.98 1.69 -14.13
CA THR A 253 14.72 1.75 -15.39
C THR A 253 13.98 1.03 -16.53
N THR A 254 13.35 -0.10 -16.25
CA THR A 254 12.61 -0.86 -17.28
C THR A 254 11.46 -0.06 -17.86
N PHE A 255 10.73 0.67 -17.04
CA PHE A 255 9.51 1.40 -17.45
C PHE A 255 9.76 2.89 -17.72
N GLY A 256 10.83 3.48 -17.21
CA GLY A 256 11.14 4.88 -17.34
C GLY A 256 12.49 5.21 -17.99
N GLY A 257 13.24 4.17 -18.36
CA GLY A 257 14.55 4.34 -18.98
C GLY A 257 15.60 4.95 -18.04
N LEU A 258 16.74 5.31 -18.63
CA LEU A 258 17.88 5.90 -17.89
C LEU A 258 17.58 7.28 -17.30
N SER A 259 16.64 8.02 -17.87
CA SER A 259 16.24 9.34 -17.33
C SER A 259 15.59 9.20 -15.95
N ALA A 260 14.65 8.27 -15.81
CA ALA A 260 13.99 8.00 -14.53
C ALA A 260 14.97 7.42 -13.50
N PHE A 261 15.90 6.56 -13.95
CA PHE A 261 17.01 6.09 -13.10
C PHE A 261 17.90 7.26 -12.64
N GLY A 262 18.17 8.22 -13.48
CA GLY A 262 18.94 9.42 -13.12
C GLY A 262 18.32 10.19 -11.95
N VAL A 263 16.99 10.36 -11.94
CA VAL A 263 16.26 10.98 -10.82
C VAL A 263 16.38 10.16 -9.54
N LEU A 264 16.23 8.82 -9.63
CA LEU A 264 16.41 7.91 -8.50
C LEU A 264 17.84 7.96 -7.96
N ALA A 265 18.84 7.91 -8.84
CA ALA A 265 20.25 7.98 -8.46
C ALA A 265 20.59 9.30 -7.77
N PHE A 266 20.07 10.43 -8.30
CA PHE A 266 20.21 11.73 -7.66
C PHE A 266 19.61 11.75 -6.25
N PHE A 267 18.38 11.26 -6.08
CA PHE A 267 17.75 11.10 -4.77
C PHE A 267 18.62 10.29 -3.81
N PHE A 268 19.15 9.14 -4.27
CA PHE A 268 19.98 8.26 -3.45
C PHE A 268 21.30 8.94 -3.02
N VAL A 269 21.98 9.60 -3.96
CA VAL A 269 23.25 10.30 -3.69
C VAL A 269 23.02 11.45 -2.71
N LEU A 270 22.00 12.28 -2.96
CA LEU A 270 21.64 13.41 -2.11
C LEU A 270 21.33 12.95 -0.67
N GLY A 271 20.48 11.95 -0.53
CA GLY A 271 20.11 11.44 0.78
C GLY A 271 21.28 10.73 1.50
N SER A 272 22.16 10.04 0.76
CA SER A 272 23.36 9.40 1.34
C SER A 272 24.38 10.44 1.80
N ALA A 273 24.53 11.55 1.06
CA ALA A 273 25.37 12.67 1.45
C ALA A 273 24.84 13.34 2.73
N ALA A 274 23.53 13.61 2.80
CA ALA A 274 22.89 14.19 3.99
C ALA A 274 23.06 13.31 5.24
N THR A 275 22.91 11.99 5.11
CA THR A 275 23.11 11.05 6.22
C THR A 275 24.54 11.09 6.75
N ARG A 276 25.54 11.25 5.88
CA ARG A 276 26.97 11.32 6.27
C ARG A 276 27.35 12.68 6.83
N LEU A 277 26.62 13.74 6.48
CA LEU A 277 26.90 15.09 6.97
C LEU A 277 26.74 15.13 8.48
N GLY A 278 27.84 15.50 9.18
CA GLY A 278 27.85 15.59 10.64
C GLY A 278 27.66 14.27 11.40
N TYR A 279 27.86 13.10 10.74
CA TYR A 279 27.60 11.78 11.31
C TYR A 279 28.20 11.58 12.70
N ALA A 280 29.47 11.95 12.91
CA ALA A 280 30.15 11.82 14.21
C ALA A 280 29.48 12.64 15.33
N GLY A 281 28.94 13.81 15.00
CA GLY A 281 28.17 14.64 15.93
C GLY A 281 26.82 14.01 16.27
N LYS A 282 26.10 13.50 15.25
CA LYS A 282 24.85 12.78 15.42
C LYS A 282 25.03 11.50 16.26
N ALA A 283 26.10 10.75 16.00
CA ALA A 283 26.43 9.54 16.75
C ALA A 283 26.68 9.81 18.24
N ARG A 284 27.39 10.89 18.57
CA ARG A 284 27.60 11.30 19.97
C ARG A 284 26.30 11.68 20.70
N ARG A 285 25.29 12.16 19.96
CA ARG A 285 23.97 12.52 20.50
C ARG A 285 23.00 11.32 20.50
N GLY A 286 23.40 10.13 20.03
CA GLY A 286 22.52 8.95 19.96
C GLY A 286 21.42 9.03 18.91
N ILE A 287 21.51 9.97 17.94
CA ILE A 287 20.50 10.21 16.90
C ILE A 287 20.98 9.84 15.49
N ALA A 288 22.20 9.28 15.36
CA ALA A 288 22.71 8.82 14.09
C ALA A 288 21.98 7.56 13.62
N GLN A 289 21.82 7.42 12.31
CA GLN A 289 21.29 6.19 11.73
C GLN A 289 22.18 5.00 12.09
N GLU A 290 21.54 3.87 12.38
CA GLU A 290 22.20 2.61 12.71
C GLU A 290 23.14 2.14 11.58
N ARG A 291 24.06 1.21 11.89
CA ARG A 291 24.97 0.56 10.94
C ARG A 291 25.84 1.55 10.15
N GLY A 292 26.24 2.67 10.77
CA GLY A 292 27.07 3.66 10.09
C GLY A 292 26.37 4.43 8.98
N GLY A 293 25.02 4.50 9.02
CA GLY A 293 24.21 5.16 7.99
C GLY A 293 23.96 4.31 6.73
N ALA A 294 24.30 3.01 6.75
CA ALA A 294 24.06 2.11 5.63
C ALA A 294 22.54 1.77 5.49
N ARG A 295 21.96 2.15 4.35
CA ARG A 295 20.53 1.96 4.08
C ARG A 295 20.19 0.51 3.76
N GLY A 296 19.15 -0.03 4.39
CA GLY A 296 18.60 -1.36 4.14
C GLY A 296 17.44 -1.37 3.14
N ALA A 297 16.91 -2.57 2.84
CA ALA A 297 15.75 -2.75 1.97
C ALA A 297 14.53 -1.94 2.42
N VAL A 298 14.28 -1.87 3.72
CA VAL A 298 13.15 -1.11 4.29
C VAL A 298 13.22 0.36 3.87
N HIS A 299 14.40 0.97 3.91
CA HIS A 299 14.58 2.37 3.46
C HIS A 299 14.36 2.54 1.96
N ALA A 300 14.86 1.59 1.15
CA ALA A 300 14.65 1.64 -0.30
C ALA A 300 13.17 1.51 -0.66
N LEU A 301 12.48 0.54 -0.05
CA LEU A 301 11.06 0.30 -0.32
C LEU A 301 10.17 1.41 0.23
N ALA A 302 10.39 1.86 1.48
CA ALA A 302 9.58 2.92 2.08
C ALA A 302 9.63 4.22 1.28
N ASN A 303 10.80 4.60 0.76
CA ASN A 303 10.99 5.87 0.06
C ASN A 303 10.72 5.80 -1.45
N CYS A 304 10.86 4.63 -2.08
CA CYS A 304 10.88 4.53 -3.53
C CYS A 304 9.83 3.60 -4.14
N SER A 305 9.04 2.84 -3.33
CA SER A 305 8.04 1.92 -3.87
C SER A 305 6.93 2.65 -4.64
N VAL A 306 6.50 3.81 -4.16
CA VAL A 306 5.52 4.65 -4.86
C VAL A 306 6.07 5.12 -6.19
N ALA A 307 7.33 5.59 -6.23
CA ALA A 307 7.98 5.99 -7.47
C ALA A 307 8.13 4.81 -8.45
N ALA A 308 8.54 3.64 -7.97
CA ALA A 308 8.63 2.44 -8.80
C ALA A 308 7.28 2.04 -9.40
N TYR A 309 6.23 2.11 -8.60
CA TYR A 309 4.87 1.85 -9.06
C TYR A 309 4.38 2.88 -10.09
N LEU A 310 4.64 4.17 -9.87
CA LEU A 310 4.30 5.23 -10.82
C LEU A 310 5.07 5.10 -12.14
N ALA A 311 6.35 4.73 -12.10
CA ALA A 311 7.12 4.43 -13.30
C ALA A 311 6.55 3.22 -14.06
N PHE A 312 6.19 2.14 -13.34
CA PHE A 312 5.51 0.99 -13.93
C PHE A 312 4.21 1.40 -14.65
N LEU A 313 3.37 2.20 -14.00
CA LEU A 313 2.13 2.69 -14.60
C LEU A 313 2.40 3.58 -15.83
N ALA A 314 3.34 4.51 -15.72
CA ALA A 314 3.68 5.42 -16.82
C ALA A 314 4.20 4.69 -18.06
N GLY A 315 4.98 3.61 -17.88
CA GLY A 315 5.46 2.77 -18.98
C GLY A 315 4.46 1.73 -19.49
N SER A 316 3.30 1.58 -18.82
CA SER A 316 2.31 0.51 -19.10
C SER A 316 0.95 1.03 -19.55
N LEU A 317 0.67 2.31 -19.39
CA LEU A 317 -0.62 2.94 -19.66
C LEU A 317 -0.56 3.83 -20.91
N PRO A 318 -1.74 4.17 -21.48
CA PRO A 318 -1.82 5.07 -22.63
C PRO A 318 -1.12 6.41 -22.42
N SER A 319 -0.65 7.00 -23.52
CA SER A 319 0.17 8.24 -23.53
C SER A 319 -0.49 9.43 -22.85
N GLU A 320 -1.83 9.50 -22.87
CA GLU A 320 -2.61 10.58 -22.26
C GLU A 320 -2.42 10.68 -20.75
N LEU A 321 -2.13 9.57 -20.09
CA LEU A 321 -1.93 9.50 -18.64
C LEU A 321 -0.46 9.68 -18.23
N GLN A 322 0.47 9.50 -19.14
CA GLN A 322 1.90 9.42 -18.83
C GLN A 322 2.45 10.71 -18.22
N ALA A 323 2.07 11.90 -18.73
CA ALA A 323 2.58 13.16 -18.21
C ALA A 323 2.26 13.37 -16.72
N GLY A 324 1.02 13.08 -16.30
CA GLY A 324 0.61 13.16 -14.90
C GLY A 324 1.33 12.14 -14.02
N LEU A 325 1.53 10.91 -14.53
CA LEU A 325 2.23 9.85 -13.81
C LEU A 325 3.74 10.17 -13.63
N TRP A 326 4.40 10.74 -14.65
CA TRP A 326 5.79 11.18 -14.52
C TRP A 326 5.94 12.37 -13.56
N LEU A 327 4.99 13.29 -13.55
CA LEU A 327 4.98 14.37 -12.56
C LEU A 327 4.83 13.80 -11.13
N ALA A 328 3.91 12.86 -10.94
CA ALA A 328 3.72 12.19 -9.66
C ALA A 328 4.96 11.37 -9.24
N PHE A 329 5.65 10.71 -10.19
CA PHE A 329 6.93 10.02 -9.97
C PHE A 329 7.99 10.95 -9.39
N VAL A 330 8.21 12.10 -10.04
CA VAL A 330 9.18 13.10 -9.58
C VAL A 330 8.76 13.66 -8.22
N ALA A 331 7.48 14.00 -8.05
CA ALA A 331 6.96 14.54 -6.79
C ALA A 331 7.13 13.55 -5.62
N SER A 332 6.94 12.24 -5.85
CA SER A 332 7.13 11.23 -4.80
C SER A 332 8.58 11.15 -4.31
N LEU A 333 9.55 11.18 -5.23
CA LEU A 333 10.98 11.18 -4.88
C LEU A 333 11.41 12.52 -4.26
N ALA A 334 10.87 13.65 -4.73
CA ALA A 334 11.12 14.96 -4.14
C ALA A 334 10.62 15.02 -2.69
N THR A 335 9.41 14.50 -2.42
CA THR A 335 8.87 14.41 -1.06
C THR A 335 9.76 13.56 -0.15
N ALA A 336 10.17 12.39 -0.62
CA ALA A 336 11.07 11.52 0.12
C ALA A 336 12.46 12.17 0.34
N ALA A 337 12.94 12.97 -0.62
CA ALA A 337 14.17 13.75 -0.47
C ALA A 337 14.04 14.83 0.60
N CYS A 338 12.96 15.61 0.57
CA CYS A 338 12.68 16.65 1.57
C CYS A 338 12.58 16.07 2.99
N ASP A 339 11.87 14.95 3.16
CA ASP A 339 11.77 14.26 4.44
C ASP A 339 13.16 13.79 4.93
N THR A 340 13.93 13.15 4.04
CA THR A 340 15.30 12.69 4.36
C THR A 340 16.21 13.85 4.73
N LEU A 341 16.20 14.93 3.96
CA LEU A 341 17.01 16.12 4.23
C LEU A 341 16.62 16.79 5.53
N GLY A 342 15.29 16.94 5.77
CA GLY A 342 14.76 17.52 7.00
C GLY A 342 15.19 16.73 8.24
N SER A 343 15.05 15.41 8.21
CA SER A 343 15.40 14.53 9.32
C SER A 343 16.92 14.41 9.56
N GLU A 344 17.75 14.55 8.52
CA GLU A 344 19.20 14.43 8.61
C GLU A 344 19.93 15.74 8.90
N ILE A 345 19.44 16.87 8.35
CA ILE A 345 20.05 18.19 8.50
C ILE A 345 19.48 18.94 9.69
N GLY A 346 18.18 18.81 9.96
CA GLY A 346 17.49 19.47 11.08
C GLY A 346 18.21 19.33 12.42
N PRO A 347 18.66 18.12 12.83
CA PRO A 347 19.40 17.92 14.06
C PRO A 347 20.79 18.55 14.11
N LEU A 348 21.32 19.05 12.99
CA LEU A 348 22.59 19.78 12.95
C LEU A 348 22.44 21.25 13.28
N ALA A 349 21.22 21.80 13.18
CA ALA A 349 20.91 23.17 13.56
C ALA A 349 21.02 23.34 15.10
N SER A 350 21.46 24.51 15.54
CA SER A 350 21.63 24.86 16.96
C SER A 350 20.33 25.33 17.63
N GLY A 351 19.22 25.47 16.87
CA GLY A 351 17.90 25.88 17.38
C GLY A 351 17.01 24.71 17.79
N GLN A 352 15.98 24.98 18.62
CA GLN A 352 14.91 24.00 18.85
C GLN A 352 14.14 23.80 17.55
N PRO A 353 13.79 22.55 17.16
CA PRO A 353 12.90 22.31 16.05
C PRO A 353 11.52 22.91 16.36
N PHE A 354 10.87 23.50 15.37
CA PHE A 354 9.52 24.05 15.44
C PHE A 354 8.50 22.94 15.67
#